data_11fc2236bcc1af19d5e6ea1e22a3dee0
#
_entry.id   11fc2236bcc1af19d5e6ea1e22a3dee0
#
_cell.length_a   1.000
_cell.length_b   1.000
_cell.length_c   1.000
_cell.angle_alpha   90.00
_cell.angle_beta   90.00
_cell.angle_gamma   90.00
#
_symmetry.space_group_name_H-M   'P 1'
#
loop_
_entity.id
_entity.type
_entity.pdbx_description
1 polymer ?
#
loop_
_entity_poly.entity_id
_entity_poly.type
_entity_poly.pdbx_seq_one_letter_code
_entity_poly.pdbx_strand_id
1 'polypeptide(L)'
;MQFVAIPGNHDLCLDFRMTSKFKDVNWNIQWQNNFHLLIDEAVEIGGLKIYGTPWVPVISLCWAYEAEHGILVKKFSKIPENLDILLTHTPPHIPDSSIDRSLDYGGYEAFGSSELAQAIYEKKPRNVFCGHIHTGLHGGVTFENTMVYNVSRVNENYEIAYEPEIVDISPIAN
;
A
#
# COMPACT_ATOMS: atom_id res chain seq x y z
N MET A 1 -1.66 21.19 6.76
CA MET A 1 -1.76 19.99 5.91
C MET A 1 -1.08 18.85 6.63
N GLN A 2 -1.66 17.66 6.66
CA GLN A 2 -1.05 16.44 7.20
C GLN A 2 -0.57 15.57 6.04
N PHE A 3 0.54 14.90 6.22
CA PHE A 3 1.10 13.93 5.27
C PHE A 3 1.11 12.55 5.91
N VAL A 4 0.53 11.58 5.23
CA VAL A 4 0.57 10.18 5.66
C VAL A 4 1.21 9.37 4.55
N ALA A 5 2.20 8.57 4.89
CA ALA A 5 2.97 7.79 3.94
C ALA A 5 3.23 6.37 4.46
N ILE A 6 3.45 5.46 3.54
CA ILE A 6 4.03 4.14 3.78
C ILE A 6 5.27 3.99 2.90
N PRO A 7 6.27 3.21 3.29
CA PRO A 7 7.36 2.85 2.40
C PRO A 7 6.90 1.81 1.36
N GLY A 8 7.66 1.70 0.26
CA GLY A 8 7.50 0.67 -0.75
C GLY A 8 8.69 -0.29 -0.79
N ASN A 9 8.67 -1.21 -1.76
CA ASN A 9 9.73 -2.21 -1.90
C ASN A 9 11.10 -1.60 -2.30
N HIS A 10 11.14 -0.40 -2.87
CA HIS A 10 12.37 0.31 -3.18
C HIS A 10 12.96 1.07 -1.97
N ASP A 11 12.22 1.21 -0.88
CA ASP A 11 12.65 1.92 0.33
C ASP A 11 13.49 1.02 1.26
N LEU A 12 14.57 0.44 0.72
CA LEU A 12 15.43 -0.53 1.41
C LEU A 12 15.93 -0.05 2.76
N CYS A 13 16.19 1.24 2.88
CA CYS A 13 16.70 1.87 4.09
C CYS A 13 15.67 1.95 5.24
N LEU A 14 14.39 1.88 4.92
CA LEU A 14 13.31 1.91 5.89
C LEU A 14 12.89 0.51 6.35
N ASP A 15 13.36 -0.55 5.70
CA ASP A 15 13.14 -1.92 6.16
C ASP A 15 14.21 -2.32 7.18
N PHE A 16 13.80 -2.49 8.45
CA PHE A 16 14.71 -2.86 9.55
C PHE A 16 15.50 -4.15 9.27
N ARG A 17 14.98 -5.06 8.45
CA ARG A 17 15.66 -6.30 8.06
C ARG A 17 16.88 -6.04 7.17
N MET A 18 16.87 -4.90 6.48
CA MET A 18 17.91 -4.48 5.53
C MET A 18 18.86 -3.42 6.09
N THR A 19 18.57 -2.85 7.27
CA THR A 19 19.37 -1.78 7.87
C THR A 19 20.85 -2.15 8.09
N SER A 20 21.15 -3.46 8.24
CA SER A 20 22.54 -3.92 8.34
C SER A 20 23.37 -3.65 7.08
N LYS A 21 22.74 -3.48 5.92
CA LYS A 21 23.39 -3.12 4.65
C LYS A 21 23.75 -1.63 4.57
N PHE A 22 23.20 -0.82 5.48
CA PHE A 22 23.30 0.65 5.47
C PHE A 22 23.91 1.20 6.76
N LYS A 23 24.81 0.44 7.42
CA LYS A 23 25.39 0.77 8.74
C LYS A 23 26.12 2.11 8.79
N ASP A 24 26.64 2.55 7.66
CA ASP A 24 27.41 3.80 7.56
C ASP A 24 26.54 5.02 7.23
N VAL A 25 25.23 4.83 7.09
CA VAL A 25 24.31 5.93 6.80
C VAL A 25 23.71 6.43 8.10
N ASN A 26 23.91 7.72 8.37
CA ASN A 26 23.27 8.37 9.51
C ASN A 26 21.80 8.67 9.18
N TRP A 27 20.90 7.79 9.62
CA TRP A 27 19.46 7.89 9.43
C TRP A 27 18.79 8.83 10.44
N ASN A 28 19.45 9.91 10.84
CA ASN A 28 18.83 10.89 11.72
C ASN A 28 17.75 11.69 10.97
N ILE A 29 16.70 10.97 10.56
CA ILE A 29 15.54 11.54 9.88
C ILE A 29 14.67 12.19 10.95
N GLN A 30 14.61 13.51 10.94
CA GLN A 30 13.68 14.27 11.77
C GLN A 30 12.40 14.50 10.96
N TRP A 31 11.36 13.71 11.26
CA TRP A 31 10.05 13.91 10.69
C TRP A 31 9.41 15.16 11.30
N GLN A 32 8.77 15.98 10.48
CA GLN A 32 7.96 17.08 10.99
C GLN A 32 6.70 16.55 11.68
N ASN A 33 6.14 17.30 12.63
CA ASN A 33 4.96 16.88 13.42
C ASN A 33 3.70 16.62 12.57
N ASN A 34 3.69 17.04 11.31
CA ASN A 34 2.60 16.82 10.37
C ASN A 34 2.88 15.70 9.36
N PHE A 35 3.96 14.92 9.54
CA PHE A 35 4.32 13.79 8.70
C PHE A 35 4.22 12.49 9.49
N HIS A 36 3.42 11.53 8.97
CA HIS A 36 3.17 10.24 9.58
C HIS A 36 3.65 9.14 8.62
N LEU A 37 4.75 8.46 8.97
CA LEU A 37 5.21 7.26 8.26
C LEU A 37 4.64 6.03 8.97
N LEU A 38 3.80 5.26 8.29
CA LEU A 38 3.12 4.12 8.86
C LEU A 38 3.76 2.81 8.37
N ILE A 39 4.15 1.96 9.31
CA ILE A 39 4.68 0.61 9.05
C ILE A 39 3.99 -0.37 9.98
N ASP A 40 2.89 -0.96 9.54
CA ASP A 40 1.95 -1.75 10.36
C ASP A 40 1.41 -0.93 11.56
N GLU A 41 1.08 0.33 11.32
CA GLU A 41 0.64 1.28 12.33
C GLU A 41 -0.61 2.03 11.90
N ALA A 42 -1.35 2.52 12.88
CA ALA A 42 -2.54 3.35 12.68
C ALA A 42 -2.32 4.79 13.17
N VAL A 43 -3.00 5.73 12.54
CA VAL A 43 -3.11 7.13 12.97
C VAL A 43 -4.55 7.60 12.80
N GLU A 44 -4.98 8.52 13.68
CA GLU A 44 -6.26 9.21 13.52
C GLU A 44 -6.02 10.68 13.20
N ILE A 45 -6.57 11.16 12.10
CA ILE A 45 -6.40 12.54 11.62
C ILE A 45 -7.76 13.10 11.21
N GLY A 46 -8.19 14.15 11.88
CA GLY A 46 -9.48 14.77 11.57
C GLY A 46 -10.69 13.83 11.75
N GLY A 47 -10.58 12.85 12.62
CA GLY A 47 -11.60 11.82 12.85
C GLY A 47 -11.52 10.64 11.85
N LEU A 48 -10.62 10.68 10.85
CA LEU A 48 -10.38 9.57 9.95
C LEU A 48 -9.39 8.56 10.56
N LYS A 49 -9.78 7.30 10.60
CA LYS A 49 -8.93 6.18 11.03
C LYS A 49 -8.15 5.63 9.85
N ILE A 50 -6.84 5.78 9.89
CA ILE A 50 -5.93 5.44 8.79
C ILE A 50 -4.96 4.37 9.29
N TYR A 51 -4.74 3.32 8.51
CA TYR A 51 -3.71 2.31 8.78
C TYR A 51 -2.81 2.15 7.56
N GLY A 52 -1.51 1.97 7.79
CA GLY A 52 -0.53 1.79 6.74
C GLY A 52 0.29 0.50 6.88
N THR A 53 0.45 -0.24 5.77
CA THR A 53 1.23 -1.46 5.72
C THR A 53 1.98 -1.58 4.39
N PRO A 54 3.32 -1.78 4.41
CA PRO A 54 4.16 -1.74 3.20
C PRO A 54 4.37 -3.09 2.52
N TRP A 55 3.90 -4.19 3.12
CA TRP A 55 4.28 -5.55 2.71
C TRP A 55 3.83 -5.89 1.30
N VAL A 56 4.74 -6.60 0.57
CA VAL A 56 4.52 -7.07 -0.80
C VAL A 56 4.81 -8.57 -0.90
N PRO A 57 4.18 -9.30 -1.82
CA PRO A 57 4.59 -10.65 -2.17
C PRO A 57 6.06 -10.71 -2.60
N VAL A 58 6.67 -11.89 -2.46
CA VAL A 58 8.06 -12.09 -2.90
C VAL A 58 8.19 -11.82 -4.39
N ILE A 59 9.14 -10.96 -4.75
CA ILE A 59 9.55 -10.65 -6.12
C ILE A 59 10.87 -11.36 -6.43
N SER A 60 11.90 -11.11 -5.62
CA SER A 60 13.25 -11.65 -5.81
C SER A 60 14.04 -11.81 -4.51
N LEU A 61 13.43 -11.58 -3.36
CA LEU A 61 14.03 -11.61 -2.02
C LEU A 61 15.17 -10.59 -1.81
N CYS A 62 15.23 -9.56 -2.62
CA CYS A 62 16.24 -8.50 -2.49
C CYS A 62 15.66 -7.12 -2.23
N TRP A 63 14.34 -6.96 -2.29
CA TRP A 63 13.66 -5.71 -2.04
C TRP A 63 13.17 -5.57 -0.59
N ALA A 64 12.83 -4.35 -0.21
CA ALA A 64 12.24 -4.09 1.10
C ALA A 64 10.83 -4.67 1.19
N TYR A 65 10.43 -5.04 2.39
CA TYR A 65 9.08 -5.49 2.74
C TYR A 65 8.55 -6.69 1.95
N GLU A 66 9.40 -7.40 1.19
CA GLU A 66 9.01 -8.69 0.60
C GLU A 66 8.75 -9.73 1.68
N ALA A 67 7.68 -10.49 1.51
CA ALA A 67 7.33 -11.55 2.44
C ALA A 67 6.62 -12.71 1.75
N GLU A 68 6.88 -13.92 2.24
CA GLU A 68 6.19 -15.13 1.83
C GLU A 68 4.77 -15.17 2.38
N HIS A 69 3.90 -15.98 1.77
CA HIS A 69 2.50 -16.17 2.10
C HIS A 69 2.21 -16.19 3.62
N GLY A 70 2.86 -17.07 4.37
CA GLY A 70 2.58 -17.22 5.81
C GLY A 70 2.93 -15.98 6.65
N ILE A 71 3.87 -15.15 6.19
CA ILE A 71 4.21 -13.88 6.82
C ILE A 71 3.20 -12.81 6.41
N LEU A 72 2.82 -12.74 5.12
CA LEU A 72 1.81 -11.80 4.63
C LEU A 72 0.47 -11.98 5.35
N VAL A 73 0.01 -13.23 5.53
CA VAL A 73 -1.20 -13.53 6.32
C VAL A 73 -1.10 -12.94 7.73
N LYS A 74 0.04 -13.14 8.42
CA LYS A 74 0.25 -12.59 9.78
C LYS A 74 0.33 -11.06 9.80
N LYS A 75 0.85 -10.45 8.75
CA LYS A 75 0.96 -8.99 8.64
C LYS A 75 -0.40 -8.37 8.38
N PHE A 76 -1.12 -8.85 7.40
CA PHE A 76 -2.43 -8.31 7.04
C PHE A 76 -3.53 -8.65 8.05
N SER A 77 -3.39 -9.72 8.83
CA SER A 77 -4.32 -9.99 9.94
C SER A 77 -4.33 -8.90 11.02
N LYS A 78 -3.26 -8.09 11.11
CA LYS A 78 -3.17 -6.96 12.05
C LYS A 78 -3.93 -5.72 11.59
N ILE A 79 -4.37 -5.66 10.34
CA ILE A 79 -5.20 -4.57 9.84
C ILE A 79 -6.43 -4.44 10.74
N PRO A 80 -6.68 -3.27 11.35
CA PRO A 80 -7.84 -3.06 12.20
C PRO A 80 -9.15 -3.10 11.41
N GLU A 81 -10.24 -3.32 12.12
CA GLU A 81 -11.59 -3.14 11.59
C GLU A 81 -12.00 -1.66 11.64
N ASN A 82 -13.06 -1.32 10.89
CA ASN A 82 -13.65 0.02 10.87
C ASN A 82 -12.65 1.13 10.48
N LEU A 83 -11.79 0.86 9.51
CA LEU A 83 -10.92 1.86 8.91
C LEU A 83 -11.64 2.70 7.86
N ASP A 84 -11.40 4.00 7.89
CA ASP A 84 -11.78 4.89 6.79
C ASP A 84 -10.81 4.73 5.62
N ILE A 85 -9.51 4.56 5.91
CA ILE A 85 -8.44 4.48 4.92
C ILE A 85 -7.44 3.38 5.31
N LEU A 86 -7.14 2.52 4.34
CA LEU A 86 -6.04 1.58 4.38
C LEU A 86 -5.04 1.97 3.28
N LEU A 87 -3.79 2.21 3.67
CA LEU A 87 -2.68 2.44 2.75
C LEU A 87 -1.87 1.15 2.61
N THR A 88 -1.70 0.67 1.38
CA THR A 88 -0.88 -0.51 1.07
C THR A 88 0.07 -0.22 -0.07
N HIS A 89 1.27 -0.82 -0.09
CA HIS A 89 2.14 -0.66 -1.24
C HIS A 89 1.69 -1.56 -2.39
N THR A 90 1.50 -2.86 -2.16
CA THR A 90 0.94 -3.76 -3.16
C THR A 90 -0.57 -3.58 -3.31
N PRO A 91 -1.15 -3.72 -4.53
CA PRO A 91 -2.59 -3.86 -4.68
C PRO A 91 -3.09 -5.22 -4.16
N PRO A 92 -4.37 -5.34 -3.76
CA PRO A 92 -5.00 -6.64 -3.60
C PRO A 92 -5.19 -7.32 -4.95
N HIS A 93 -5.14 -8.65 -4.97
CA HIS A 93 -5.59 -9.41 -6.14
C HIS A 93 -7.12 -9.44 -6.19
N ILE A 94 -7.68 -8.73 -7.16
CA ILE A 94 -9.14 -8.69 -7.39
C ILE A 94 -9.43 -9.43 -8.69
N PRO A 95 -10.13 -10.59 -8.65
CA PRO A 95 -10.54 -11.30 -9.85
C PRO A 95 -11.29 -10.37 -10.82
N ASP A 96 -11.06 -10.55 -12.12
CA ASP A 96 -11.68 -9.78 -13.19
C ASP A 96 -11.37 -8.26 -13.20
N SER A 97 -10.49 -7.80 -12.31
CA SER A 97 -9.95 -6.43 -12.30
C SER A 97 -8.57 -6.38 -12.98
N SER A 98 -8.22 -5.21 -13.50
CA SER A 98 -6.88 -4.93 -14.03
C SER A 98 -6.04 -4.06 -13.09
N ILE A 99 -6.47 -3.87 -11.85
CA ILE A 99 -5.79 -2.98 -10.89
C ILE A 99 -4.38 -3.46 -10.54
N ASP A 100 -4.16 -4.78 -10.56
CA ASP A 100 -2.92 -5.46 -10.22
C ASP A 100 -2.20 -6.07 -11.44
N ARG A 101 -2.57 -5.67 -12.67
CA ARG A 101 -1.97 -6.20 -13.91
C ARG A 101 -1.00 -5.21 -14.51
N SER A 102 0.21 -5.66 -14.82
CA SER A 102 1.22 -4.83 -15.48
C SER A 102 1.20 -5.03 -16.99
N LEU A 103 1.18 -3.93 -17.74
CA LEU A 103 1.27 -3.96 -19.20
C LEU A 103 2.64 -4.44 -19.70
N ASP A 104 3.72 -4.26 -18.92
CA ASP A 104 5.06 -4.73 -19.26
C ASP A 104 5.15 -6.25 -19.35
N TYR A 105 4.24 -6.95 -18.65
CA TYR A 105 4.09 -8.41 -18.73
C TYR A 105 2.87 -8.81 -19.58
N GLY A 106 2.49 -7.97 -20.55
CA GLY A 106 1.41 -8.24 -21.48
C GLY A 106 0.01 -8.10 -20.89
N GLY A 107 -0.13 -7.60 -19.64
CA GLY A 107 -1.40 -7.35 -18.97
C GLY A 107 -2.18 -8.61 -18.56
N TYR A 108 -1.56 -9.79 -18.65
CA TYR A 108 -2.23 -11.07 -18.33
C TYR A 108 -1.94 -11.52 -16.90
N GLU A 109 -0.76 -11.24 -16.39
CA GLU A 109 -0.35 -11.67 -15.04
C GLU A 109 -0.82 -10.67 -13.99
N ALA A 110 -1.37 -11.22 -12.91
CA ALA A 110 -1.78 -10.47 -11.74
C ALA A 110 -0.65 -10.52 -10.69
N PHE A 111 -0.24 -9.35 -10.21
CA PHE A 111 0.84 -9.18 -9.24
C PHE A 111 0.33 -8.75 -7.85
N GLY A 112 -0.98 -8.65 -7.69
CA GLY A 112 -1.61 -8.30 -6.42
C GLY A 112 -1.52 -9.42 -5.38
N SER A 113 -1.69 -9.06 -4.11
CA SER A 113 -1.69 -10.01 -3.01
C SER A 113 -3.07 -10.60 -2.76
N SER A 114 -3.18 -11.93 -2.84
CA SER A 114 -4.39 -12.66 -2.43
C SER A 114 -4.62 -12.58 -0.92
N GLU A 115 -3.56 -12.51 -0.12
CA GLU A 115 -3.63 -12.39 1.33
C GLU A 115 -4.15 -11.01 1.75
N LEU A 116 -3.77 -9.96 1.00
CA LEU A 116 -4.33 -8.63 1.20
C LEU A 116 -5.81 -8.58 0.79
N ALA A 117 -6.16 -9.18 -0.34
CA ALA A 117 -7.56 -9.26 -0.76
C ALA A 117 -8.44 -9.96 0.28
N GLN A 118 -7.95 -11.07 0.86
CA GLN A 118 -8.65 -11.78 1.95
C GLN A 118 -8.81 -10.87 3.19
N ALA A 119 -7.75 -10.16 3.58
CA ALA A 119 -7.80 -9.26 4.72
C ALA A 119 -8.78 -8.09 4.48
N ILE A 120 -8.82 -7.52 3.28
CA ILE A 120 -9.79 -6.48 2.90
C ILE A 120 -11.23 -7.02 2.98
N TYR A 121 -11.46 -8.22 2.46
CA TYR A 121 -12.76 -8.88 2.54
C TYR A 121 -13.24 -9.06 4.00
N GLU A 122 -12.34 -9.45 4.89
CA GLU A 122 -12.64 -9.68 6.31
C GLU A 122 -12.81 -8.37 7.10
N LYS A 123 -11.87 -7.41 6.91
CA LYS A 123 -11.77 -6.17 7.70
C LYS A 123 -12.62 -5.02 7.18
N LYS A 124 -12.97 -5.05 5.90
CA LYS A 124 -13.87 -4.11 5.22
C LYS A 124 -13.49 -2.63 5.42
N PRO A 125 -12.22 -2.24 5.16
CA PRO A 125 -11.88 -0.82 5.13
C PRO A 125 -12.72 -0.13 4.07
N ARG A 126 -13.11 1.13 4.28
CA ARG A 126 -13.95 1.84 3.30
C ARG A 126 -13.20 2.15 2.02
N ASN A 127 -11.93 2.58 2.17
CA ASN A 127 -11.07 2.96 1.06
C ASN A 127 -9.70 2.33 1.23
N VAL A 128 -9.14 1.81 0.14
CA VAL A 128 -7.77 1.30 0.04
C VAL A 128 -7.04 2.10 -1.03
N PHE A 129 -5.87 2.63 -0.70
CA PHE A 129 -4.99 3.26 -1.67
C PHE A 129 -3.72 2.42 -1.78
N CYS A 130 -3.41 2.00 -3.00
CA CYS A 130 -2.24 1.17 -3.30
C CYS A 130 -1.44 1.75 -4.46
N GLY A 131 -0.23 1.24 -4.66
CA GLY A 131 0.66 1.58 -5.76
C GLY A 131 1.32 0.34 -6.34
N HIS A 132 2.66 0.37 -6.47
CA HIS A 132 3.51 -0.77 -6.85
C HIS A 132 3.36 -1.21 -8.31
N ILE A 133 2.16 -1.43 -8.79
CA ILE A 133 1.89 -1.82 -10.18
C ILE A 133 1.58 -0.56 -10.98
N HIS A 134 2.59 -0.08 -11.70
CA HIS A 134 2.58 1.25 -12.34
C HIS A 134 1.53 1.35 -13.43
N THR A 135 1.40 0.33 -14.27
CA THR A 135 0.50 0.31 -15.43
C THR A 135 -0.81 -0.44 -15.18
N GLY A 136 -1.10 -0.82 -13.94
CA GLY A 136 -2.41 -1.34 -13.55
C GLY A 136 -3.50 -0.28 -13.75
N LEU A 137 -4.76 -0.71 -13.71
CA LEU A 137 -5.89 0.21 -13.83
C LEU A 137 -5.79 1.30 -12.75
N HIS A 138 -5.74 2.56 -13.18
CA HIS A 138 -5.79 3.74 -12.33
C HIS A 138 -7.24 4.15 -12.04
N GLY A 139 -7.42 4.90 -10.95
CA GLY A 139 -8.73 5.22 -10.44
C GLY A 139 -9.27 4.15 -9.50
N GLY A 140 -10.56 4.19 -9.23
CA GLY A 140 -11.21 3.34 -8.23
C GLY A 140 -11.90 2.12 -8.83
N VAL A 141 -11.75 0.97 -8.18
CA VAL A 141 -12.54 -0.23 -8.41
C VAL A 141 -13.26 -0.62 -7.12
N THR A 142 -14.46 -1.16 -7.24
CA THR A 142 -15.19 -1.68 -6.09
C THR A 142 -14.80 -3.14 -5.85
N PHE A 143 -14.36 -3.45 -4.65
CA PHE A 143 -14.17 -4.81 -4.18
C PHE A 143 -15.03 -5.02 -2.93
N GLU A 144 -16.09 -5.76 -3.07
CA GLU A 144 -17.17 -5.91 -2.08
C GLU A 144 -17.70 -4.52 -1.63
N ASN A 145 -17.51 -4.15 -0.38
CA ASN A 145 -17.94 -2.85 0.18
C ASN A 145 -16.77 -1.83 0.28
N THR A 146 -15.64 -2.13 -0.34
CA THR A 146 -14.41 -1.34 -0.28
C THR A 146 -14.13 -0.70 -1.64
N MET A 147 -13.79 0.58 -1.66
CA MET A 147 -13.21 1.22 -2.83
C MET A 147 -11.69 1.05 -2.81
N VAL A 148 -11.12 0.52 -3.88
CA VAL A 148 -9.67 0.31 -4.04
C VAL A 148 -9.17 1.18 -5.16
N TYR A 149 -8.14 1.99 -4.88
CA TYR A 149 -7.54 2.96 -5.81
C TYR A 149 -6.07 2.61 -6.04
N ASN A 150 -5.68 2.43 -7.31
CA ASN A 150 -4.26 2.46 -7.67
C ASN A 150 -3.86 3.92 -7.89
N VAL A 151 -2.98 4.40 -7.02
CA VAL A 151 -2.52 5.80 -7.01
C VAL A 151 -1.06 5.94 -7.47
N SER A 152 -0.53 4.95 -8.20
CA SER A 152 0.79 5.04 -8.82
C SER A 152 0.84 6.27 -9.72
N ARG A 153 1.95 7.05 -9.63
CA ARG A 153 2.13 8.27 -10.40
C ARG A 153 3.04 8.10 -11.61
N VAL A 154 3.83 7.05 -11.64
CA VAL A 154 4.84 6.82 -12.66
C VAL A 154 4.46 5.62 -13.54
N ASN A 155 4.97 5.65 -14.79
CA ASN A 155 4.95 4.51 -15.69
C ASN A 155 6.14 3.56 -15.39
N GLU A 156 6.30 2.53 -16.19
CA GLU A 156 7.38 1.53 -16.05
C GLU A 156 8.78 2.10 -16.35
N ASN A 157 8.86 3.27 -16.95
CA ASN A 157 10.12 4.01 -17.14
C ASN A 157 10.41 4.97 -15.97
N TYR A 158 9.59 4.94 -14.90
CA TYR A 158 9.65 5.88 -13.77
C TYR A 158 9.42 7.34 -14.15
N GLU A 159 8.73 7.60 -15.25
CA GLU A 159 8.30 8.92 -15.66
C GLU A 159 6.92 9.23 -15.10
N ILE A 160 6.67 10.48 -14.70
CA ILE A 160 5.33 10.91 -14.25
C ILE A 160 4.35 10.76 -15.41
N ALA A 161 3.36 9.92 -15.26
CA ALA A 161 2.39 9.57 -16.31
C ALA A 161 0.93 9.73 -15.87
N TYR A 162 0.66 9.76 -14.57
CA TYR A 162 -0.69 9.80 -14.05
C TYR A 162 -0.90 10.96 -13.09
N GLU A 163 -2.08 11.58 -13.13
CA GLU A 163 -2.44 12.65 -12.21
C GLU A 163 -2.73 12.12 -10.81
N PRO A 164 -2.54 12.95 -9.75
CA PRO A 164 -2.93 12.57 -8.40
C PRO A 164 -4.43 12.29 -8.30
N GLU A 165 -4.79 11.23 -7.62
CA GLU A 165 -6.19 10.96 -7.28
C GLU A 165 -6.65 11.88 -6.14
N ILE A 166 -7.83 12.47 -6.30
CA ILE A 166 -8.47 13.32 -5.28
C ILE A 166 -9.77 12.66 -4.87
N VAL A 167 -9.87 12.29 -3.60
CA VAL A 167 -11.03 11.57 -3.07
C VAL A 167 -11.55 12.29 -1.82
N ASP A 168 -12.85 12.60 -1.81
CA ASP A 168 -13.52 13.17 -0.65
C ASP A 168 -13.96 12.06 0.31
N ILE A 169 -13.41 12.05 1.52
CA ILE A 169 -13.69 11.03 2.53
C ILE A 169 -14.19 11.70 3.82
N SER A 170 -15.36 11.30 4.28
CA SER A 170 -15.89 11.68 5.58
C SER A 170 -15.64 10.58 6.61
N PRO A 171 -15.35 10.90 7.90
CA PRO A 171 -15.22 9.89 8.95
C PRO A 171 -16.46 9.01 9.08
N ILE A 172 -16.24 7.74 9.50
CA ILE A 172 -17.35 6.85 9.87
C ILE A 172 -18.08 7.51 11.05
N ALA A 173 -19.39 7.71 10.90
CA ALA A 173 -20.20 8.18 12.03
C ALA A 173 -20.16 7.15 13.16
N ASN A 174 -19.78 7.59 14.35
CA ASN A 174 -19.74 6.76 15.56
C ASN A 174 -21.16 6.42 16.03
#